data_5595cc38b610c512b0e453baf566f7aa
#
_entry.id   5595cc38b610c512b0e453baf566f7aa
#
_cell.length_a   1.000
_cell.length_b   1.000
_cell.length_c   1.000
_cell.angle_alpha   90.00
_cell.angle_beta   90.00
_cell.angle_gamma   90.00
#
_symmetry.space_group_name_H-M   'P 1'
#
loop_
_entity.id
_entity.type
_entity.pdbx_description
1 polymer ?
#
loop_
_entity_poly.entity_id
_entity_poly.type
_entity_poly.pdbx_seq_one_letter_code
_entity_poly.pdbx_strand_id
1 'polypeptide(L)'
;MDTVGLSYIKRKHGQEAVKYIHPIMRPFTENTYGVIIYQEQVMQACVYLGGMTWSEADKVRKVIGKKQDAKELSPFKDKFIQGATQHISKEEAEHLWKTFEAHAGYSFNRSHAVAYSMLSYYTAWLKHHYPLEFLFSILKNENDKDARTEYLIEAKRLGLKIKLPHVNESEIYFSLQKDSIRFGLAEVKFISDNIANKIMEQRPYKDYADFISKASKKGSGINSRAIAALNAIGGAAFEDNPRTGKEENNYYEFLNIPQFNVGMNPKIKAQARPIVEFDDLGSFPMFGMVKNIKRGSGWSRVELVDESGSVGLFHNEQTPIETGKMYFILVGDNRISRYVKVDDIKEDSDDIFIKYLYSSGYDIDEEQRIVISFTPYKTKQGKTMAHIVMSDKDKNLTRAIAFSSMYPIALAKMREGMICTPILKKLDDGTLMIKEIK
;
A
#
# COMPACT_ATOMS: atom_id res chain seq x y z
N MET A 1 -9.66 7.35 20.87
CA MET A 1 -9.62 8.19 19.67
C MET A 1 -10.78 7.92 18.72
N ASP A 2 -11.18 6.69 18.60
CA ASP A 2 -12.20 6.26 17.63
C ASP A 2 -13.59 6.90 17.84
N THR A 3 -14.05 7.10 19.08
CA THR A 3 -15.37 7.69 19.35
C THR A 3 -15.46 9.17 18.98
N VAL A 4 -14.43 9.98 19.32
CA VAL A 4 -14.41 11.44 19.06
C VAL A 4 -14.26 11.73 17.56
N GLY A 5 -13.37 11.00 16.88
CA GLY A 5 -13.19 11.09 15.44
C GLY A 5 -14.44 10.66 14.67
N LEU A 6 -15.09 9.59 15.12
CA LEU A 6 -16.34 9.11 14.52
C LEU A 6 -17.49 10.12 14.68
N SER A 7 -17.67 10.74 15.86
CA SER A 7 -18.67 11.78 16.05
C SER A 7 -18.40 13.01 15.17
N TYR A 8 -17.13 13.44 15.05
CA TYR A 8 -16.76 14.52 14.14
C TYR A 8 -17.16 14.20 12.69
N ILE A 9 -16.81 13.01 12.18
CA ILE A 9 -17.14 12.59 10.82
C ILE A 9 -18.66 12.52 10.62
N LYS A 10 -19.37 11.87 11.52
CA LYS A 10 -20.84 11.74 11.45
C LYS A 10 -21.54 13.09 11.44
N ARG A 11 -21.12 14.03 12.32
CA ARG A 11 -21.70 15.38 12.39
C ARG A 11 -21.37 16.20 11.16
N LYS A 12 -20.13 16.10 10.65
CA LYS A 12 -19.72 16.74 9.38
C LYS A 12 -20.61 16.31 8.20
N HIS A 13 -20.99 15.04 8.14
CA HIS A 13 -21.81 14.47 7.07
C HIS A 13 -23.33 14.47 7.36
N GLY A 14 -23.76 15.13 8.45
CA GLY A 14 -25.19 15.22 8.82
C GLY A 14 -25.80 13.91 9.34
N GLN A 15 -24.98 12.90 9.63
CA GLN A 15 -25.41 11.60 10.16
C GLN A 15 -25.63 11.62 11.69
N GLU A 16 -25.14 12.65 12.36
CA GLU A 16 -25.34 12.91 13.77
C GLU A 16 -25.61 14.41 13.97
N ALA A 17 -26.60 14.75 14.81
CA ALA A 17 -26.93 16.15 15.10
C ALA A 17 -25.78 16.84 15.85
N VAL A 18 -25.41 18.05 15.44
CA VAL A 18 -24.44 18.87 16.16
C VAL A 18 -25.02 19.29 17.50
N LYS A 19 -24.36 18.93 18.58
CA LYS A 19 -24.74 19.29 19.96
C LYS A 19 -23.63 20.05 20.62
N TYR A 20 -23.98 21.11 21.35
CA TYR A 20 -23.07 21.87 22.20
C TYR A 20 -23.48 21.63 23.66
N ILE A 21 -22.52 21.33 24.53
CA ILE A 21 -22.77 21.14 25.97
C ILE A 21 -23.35 22.42 26.56
N HIS A 22 -22.83 23.58 26.17
CA HIS A 22 -23.36 24.88 26.53
C HIS A 22 -23.17 25.87 25.37
N PRO A 23 -24.09 26.85 25.14
CA PRO A 23 -23.95 27.84 24.07
C PRO A 23 -22.63 28.62 24.05
N ILE A 24 -22.03 28.84 25.23
CA ILE A 24 -20.72 29.49 25.38
C ILE A 24 -19.56 28.76 24.67
N MET A 25 -19.73 27.47 24.43
CA MET A 25 -18.72 26.64 23.73
C MET A 25 -18.84 26.73 22.20
N ARG A 26 -19.98 27.18 21.69
CA ARG A 26 -20.23 27.24 20.25
C ARG A 26 -19.17 28.04 19.49
N PRO A 27 -18.76 29.26 19.90
CA PRO A 27 -17.81 30.08 19.15
C PRO A 27 -16.47 29.42 18.84
N PHE A 28 -16.01 28.50 19.71
CA PHE A 28 -14.74 27.83 19.54
C PHE A 28 -14.85 26.35 19.17
N THR A 29 -16.05 25.77 19.15
CA THR A 29 -16.26 24.38 18.72
C THR A 29 -17.12 24.26 17.46
N GLU A 30 -17.67 25.34 16.90
CA GLU A 30 -18.52 25.32 15.71
C GLU A 30 -17.79 24.71 14.51
N ASN A 31 -16.55 25.12 14.27
CA ASN A 31 -15.71 24.59 13.19
C ASN A 31 -15.33 23.11 13.36
N THR A 32 -15.58 22.55 14.53
CA THR A 32 -15.36 21.14 14.85
C THR A 32 -16.68 20.43 15.19
N TYR A 33 -17.84 20.98 14.75
CA TYR A 33 -19.17 20.40 14.93
C TYR A 33 -19.51 20.07 16.40
N GLY A 34 -19.09 20.95 17.32
CA GLY A 34 -19.32 20.79 18.76
C GLY A 34 -18.40 19.77 19.44
N VAL A 35 -17.39 19.26 18.75
CA VAL A 35 -16.41 18.29 19.28
C VAL A 35 -15.12 19.02 19.68
N ILE A 36 -14.55 18.69 20.83
CA ILE A 36 -13.23 19.19 21.24
C ILE A 36 -12.16 18.31 20.61
N ILE A 37 -11.32 18.89 19.74
CA ILE A 37 -10.24 18.23 19.01
C ILE A 37 -8.89 18.85 19.35
N TYR A 38 -8.85 20.18 19.49
CA TYR A 38 -7.63 20.95 19.65
C TYR A 38 -7.33 21.34 21.10
N GLN A 39 -6.05 21.44 21.44
CA GLN A 39 -5.59 21.92 22.75
C GLN A 39 -6.13 23.30 23.08
N GLU A 40 -6.20 24.17 22.07
CA GLU A 40 -6.73 25.53 22.21
C GLU A 40 -8.21 25.53 22.60
N GLN A 41 -9.00 24.56 22.16
CA GLN A 41 -10.40 24.43 22.57
C GLN A 41 -10.54 24.00 24.03
N VAL A 42 -9.64 23.15 24.51
CA VAL A 42 -9.55 22.81 25.95
C VAL A 42 -9.23 24.08 26.79
N MET A 43 -8.24 24.87 26.34
CA MET A 43 -7.91 26.13 27.00
C MET A 43 -9.10 27.09 27.03
N GLN A 44 -9.78 27.26 25.91
CA GLN A 44 -10.97 28.11 25.78
C GLN A 44 -12.10 27.63 26.70
N ALA A 45 -12.32 26.32 26.77
CA ALA A 45 -13.30 25.76 27.71
C ALA A 45 -12.92 26.02 29.17
N CYS A 46 -11.65 25.88 29.52
CA CYS A 46 -11.15 26.23 30.86
C CYS A 46 -11.40 27.72 31.20
N VAL A 47 -11.18 28.62 30.24
CA VAL A 47 -11.36 30.06 30.43
C VAL A 47 -12.83 30.45 30.45
N TYR A 48 -13.56 30.13 29.38
CA TYR A 48 -14.92 30.67 29.18
C TYR A 48 -15.98 29.92 29.97
N LEU A 49 -15.83 28.62 30.21
CA LEU A 49 -16.77 27.83 31.00
C LEU A 49 -16.30 27.65 32.44
N GLY A 50 -15.02 27.35 32.60
CA GLY A 50 -14.42 27.10 33.94
C GLY A 50 -13.98 28.35 34.72
N GLY A 51 -14.09 29.56 34.12
CA GLY A 51 -13.70 30.82 34.79
C GLY A 51 -12.19 30.92 35.13
N MET A 52 -11.36 30.14 34.48
CA MET A 52 -9.90 30.14 34.69
C MET A 52 -9.24 31.28 33.91
N THR A 53 -8.08 31.70 34.41
CA THR A 53 -7.22 32.61 33.64
C THR A 53 -6.54 31.87 32.49
N TRP A 54 -6.13 32.60 31.42
CA TRP A 54 -5.36 32.02 30.32
C TRP A 54 -4.05 31.36 30.79
N SER A 55 -3.41 31.93 31.83
CA SER A 55 -2.19 31.34 32.41
C SER A 55 -2.45 29.98 33.05
N GLU A 56 -3.58 29.81 33.71
CA GLU A 56 -3.99 28.53 34.32
C GLU A 56 -4.40 27.53 33.25
N ALA A 57 -5.15 27.97 32.23
CA ALA A 57 -5.52 27.14 31.08
C ALA A 57 -4.27 26.64 30.32
N ASP A 58 -3.23 27.47 30.18
CA ASP A 58 -1.96 27.04 29.57
C ASP A 58 -1.20 26.01 30.41
N LYS A 59 -1.28 26.12 31.76
CA LYS A 59 -0.74 25.07 32.63
C LYS A 59 -1.49 23.75 32.46
N VAL A 60 -2.83 23.76 32.39
CA VAL A 60 -3.65 22.58 32.10
C VAL A 60 -3.22 21.97 30.75
N ARG A 61 -3.11 22.79 29.69
CA ARG A 61 -2.63 22.34 28.38
C ARG A 61 -1.24 21.68 28.43
N LYS A 62 -0.30 22.26 29.19
CA LYS A 62 1.07 21.72 29.32
C LYS A 62 1.10 20.39 30.05
N VAL A 63 0.33 20.22 31.13
CA VAL A 63 0.23 18.94 31.86
C VAL A 63 -0.41 17.88 30.97
N ILE A 64 -1.50 18.25 30.29
CA ILE A 64 -2.17 17.41 29.29
C ILE A 64 -1.20 16.98 28.17
N GLY A 65 -0.47 17.92 27.56
CA GLY A 65 0.42 17.64 26.42
C GLY A 65 1.65 16.79 26.74
N LYS A 66 2.13 16.83 28.00
CA LYS A 66 3.32 16.09 28.43
C LYS A 66 3.02 14.68 28.96
N LYS A 67 1.77 14.22 28.96
CA LYS A 67 1.34 12.96 29.59
C LYS A 67 1.79 12.84 31.06
N GLN A 68 1.85 13.97 31.78
CA GLN A 68 2.23 14.01 33.16
C GLN A 68 1.13 13.42 34.07
N ASP A 69 1.49 13.06 35.29
CA ASP A 69 0.62 12.35 36.23
C ASP A 69 -0.72 13.10 36.42
N ALA A 70 -1.82 12.36 36.41
CA ALA A 70 -3.17 12.91 36.64
C ALA A 70 -3.29 13.71 37.97
N LYS A 71 -2.38 13.48 38.93
CA LYS A 71 -2.28 14.24 40.19
C LYS A 71 -1.95 15.72 39.97
N GLU A 72 -1.21 16.07 38.93
CA GLU A 72 -0.88 17.47 38.64
C GLU A 72 -2.08 18.24 38.06
N LEU A 73 -3.09 17.53 37.51
CA LEU A 73 -4.34 18.12 37.03
C LEU A 73 -5.37 18.37 38.14
N SER A 74 -5.28 17.69 39.30
CA SER A 74 -6.28 17.73 40.35
C SER A 74 -6.62 19.16 40.83
N PRO A 75 -5.66 20.07 41.10
CA PRO A 75 -5.98 21.42 41.54
C PRO A 75 -6.76 22.25 40.51
N PHE A 76 -6.50 21.99 39.23
CA PHE A 76 -7.18 22.66 38.12
C PHE A 76 -8.58 22.09 37.89
N LYS A 77 -8.78 20.79 38.16
CA LYS A 77 -10.07 20.12 38.09
C LYS A 77 -11.10 20.76 39.00
N ASP A 78 -10.76 20.90 40.28
CA ASP A 78 -11.68 21.46 41.24
C ASP A 78 -12.08 22.89 40.88
N LYS A 79 -11.13 23.71 40.45
CA LYS A 79 -11.38 25.07 39.99
C LYS A 79 -12.27 25.10 38.75
N PHE A 80 -11.97 24.23 37.76
CA PHE A 80 -12.79 24.11 36.53
C PHE A 80 -14.23 23.74 36.87
N ILE A 81 -14.44 22.72 37.70
CA ILE A 81 -15.78 22.25 38.07
C ILE A 81 -16.53 23.38 38.84
N GLN A 82 -15.88 24.06 39.77
CA GLN A 82 -16.50 25.17 40.48
C GLN A 82 -16.97 26.31 39.56
N GLY A 83 -16.17 26.67 38.55
CA GLY A 83 -16.55 27.69 37.58
C GLY A 83 -17.63 27.19 36.61
N ALA A 84 -17.47 25.98 36.07
CA ALA A 84 -18.38 25.41 35.08
C ALA A 84 -19.78 25.15 35.64
N THR A 85 -19.91 24.82 36.91
CA THR A 85 -21.22 24.62 37.60
C THR A 85 -22.09 25.87 37.67
N GLN A 86 -21.54 27.04 37.35
CA GLN A 86 -22.35 28.25 37.18
C GLN A 86 -23.15 28.24 35.85
N HIS A 87 -22.81 27.37 34.93
CA HIS A 87 -23.35 27.31 33.57
C HIS A 87 -23.99 25.98 33.26
N ILE A 88 -23.43 24.87 33.74
CA ILE A 88 -23.85 23.48 33.45
C ILE A 88 -23.96 22.68 34.74
N SER A 89 -24.60 21.51 34.70
CA SER A 89 -24.68 20.62 35.85
C SER A 89 -23.29 20.13 36.31
N LYS A 90 -23.16 19.69 37.55
CA LYS A 90 -21.93 19.16 38.10
C LYS A 90 -21.50 17.89 37.33
N GLU A 91 -22.45 17.05 36.97
CA GLU A 91 -22.26 15.83 36.20
C GLU A 91 -21.70 16.12 34.79
N GLU A 92 -22.23 17.16 34.14
CA GLU A 92 -21.72 17.61 32.85
C GLU A 92 -20.31 18.19 32.93
N ALA A 93 -20.02 18.96 33.96
CA ALA A 93 -18.70 19.54 34.22
C ALA A 93 -17.64 18.43 34.48
N GLU A 94 -18.00 17.43 35.29
CA GLU A 94 -17.14 16.28 35.58
C GLU A 94 -16.92 15.43 34.34
N HIS A 95 -17.96 15.21 33.50
CA HIS A 95 -17.86 14.49 32.24
C HIS A 95 -16.96 15.24 31.26
N LEU A 96 -17.11 16.54 31.14
CA LEU A 96 -16.28 17.37 30.29
C LEU A 96 -14.81 17.34 30.72
N TRP A 97 -14.54 17.41 32.03
CA TRP A 97 -13.19 17.28 32.56
C TRP A 97 -12.57 15.90 32.25
N LYS A 98 -13.33 14.81 32.42
CA LYS A 98 -12.87 13.46 31.98
C LYS A 98 -12.55 13.41 30.50
N THR A 99 -13.30 14.15 29.70
CA THR A 99 -12.99 14.28 28.27
C THR A 99 -11.64 14.99 28.08
N PHE A 100 -11.32 16.02 28.83
CA PHE A 100 -10.00 16.68 28.79
C PHE A 100 -8.87 15.73 29.20
N GLU A 101 -9.07 14.96 30.28
CA GLU A 101 -8.10 13.94 30.72
C GLU A 101 -7.87 12.86 29.66
N ALA A 102 -8.94 12.38 29.04
CA ALA A 102 -8.85 11.39 27.93
C ALA A 102 -8.17 11.98 26.69
N HIS A 103 -8.37 13.25 26.40
CA HIS A 103 -7.69 13.98 25.33
C HIS A 103 -6.23 14.28 25.61
N ALA A 104 -5.78 14.14 26.85
CA ALA A 104 -4.43 14.43 27.31
C ALA A 104 -3.31 13.79 26.47
N GLY A 105 -3.58 12.66 25.86
CA GLY A 105 -2.60 11.97 24.99
C GLY A 105 -2.74 12.24 23.50
N TYR A 106 -3.83 12.89 23.05
CA TYR A 106 -4.23 12.89 21.63
C TYR A 106 -4.70 14.25 21.10
N SER A 107 -4.77 15.31 21.91
CA SER A 107 -5.17 16.63 21.43
C SER A 107 -4.05 17.28 20.61
N PHE A 108 -4.42 17.79 19.44
CA PHE A 108 -3.50 18.41 18.49
C PHE A 108 -3.41 19.92 18.74
N ASN A 109 -2.23 20.48 18.50
CA ASN A 109 -2.08 21.93 18.36
C ASN A 109 -2.73 22.38 17.04
N ARG A 110 -3.66 23.35 17.12
CA ARG A 110 -4.41 23.82 15.95
C ARG A 110 -3.52 24.48 14.93
N SER A 111 -2.54 25.28 15.35
CA SER A 111 -1.59 25.96 14.45
C SER A 111 -0.78 24.96 13.65
N HIS A 112 -0.32 23.89 14.31
CA HIS A 112 0.39 22.79 13.65
C HIS A 112 -0.51 22.09 12.63
N ALA A 113 -1.75 21.74 13.01
CA ALA A 113 -2.70 21.09 12.11
C ALA A 113 -2.99 21.96 10.86
N VAL A 114 -3.21 23.27 11.05
CA VAL A 114 -3.44 24.21 9.96
C VAL A 114 -2.21 24.29 9.02
N ALA A 115 -1.02 24.44 9.58
CA ALA A 115 0.21 24.52 8.78
C ALA A 115 0.42 23.28 7.91
N TYR A 116 0.28 22.08 8.51
CA TYR A 116 0.40 20.82 7.75
C TYR A 116 -0.74 20.62 6.75
N SER A 117 -1.97 21.03 7.08
CA SER A 117 -3.07 20.98 6.14
C SER A 117 -2.85 21.89 4.93
N MET A 118 -2.24 23.06 5.12
CA MET A 118 -1.84 23.96 4.02
C MET A 118 -0.78 23.29 3.13
N LEU A 119 0.25 22.67 3.73
CA LEU A 119 1.25 21.93 2.96
C LEU A 119 0.62 20.76 2.19
N SER A 120 -0.26 20.00 2.82
CA SER A 120 -0.99 18.91 2.17
C SER A 120 -1.85 19.41 1.01
N TYR A 121 -2.51 20.55 1.18
CA TYR A 121 -3.27 21.18 0.11
C TYR A 121 -2.38 21.64 -1.05
N TYR A 122 -1.26 22.30 -0.75
CA TYR A 122 -0.33 22.77 -1.78
C TYR A 122 0.28 21.61 -2.56
N THR A 123 0.68 20.55 -1.88
CA THR A 123 1.23 19.36 -2.57
C THR A 123 0.18 18.67 -3.44
N ALA A 124 -1.06 18.54 -2.98
CA ALA A 124 -2.16 18.00 -3.77
C ALA A 124 -2.48 18.89 -4.98
N TRP A 125 -2.50 20.24 -4.78
CA TRP A 125 -2.73 21.22 -5.85
C TRP A 125 -1.62 21.18 -6.90
N LEU A 126 -0.36 21.17 -6.48
CA LEU A 126 0.79 21.07 -7.38
C LEU A 126 0.77 19.76 -8.17
N LYS A 127 0.47 18.63 -7.50
CA LYS A 127 0.33 17.33 -8.16
C LYS A 127 -0.77 17.33 -9.22
N HIS A 128 -1.87 18.03 -8.97
CA HIS A 128 -2.98 18.10 -9.92
C HIS A 128 -2.69 18.99 -11.13
N HIS A 129 -2.13 20.19 -10.89
CA HIS A 129 -1.93 21.19 -11.94
C HIS A 129 -0.59 21.07 -12.67
N TYR A 130 0.44 20.54 -12.00
CA TYR A 130 1.81 20.41 -12.50
C TYR A 130 2.40 19.03 -12.17
N PRO A 131 1.73 17.93 -12.61
CA PRO A 131 2.12 16.57 -12.21
C PRO A 131 3.53 16.21 -12.64
N LEU A 132 4.00 16.69 -13.80
CA LEU A 132 5.32 16.41 -14.32
C LEU A 132 6.42 17.03 -13.46
N GLU A 133 6.33 18.33 -13.18
CA GLU A 133 7.27 19.08 -12.35
C GLU A 133 7.24 18.61 -10.89
N PHE A 134 6.03 18.29 -10.38
CA PHE A 134 5.84 17.79 -9.03
C PHE A 134 6.55 16.44 -8.84
N LEU A 135 6.30 15.48 -9.71
CA LEU A 135 6.94 14.16 -9.61
C LEU A 135 8.44 14.20 -9.93
N PHE A 136 8.86 15.07 -10.87
CA PHE A 136 10.29 15.32 -11.09
C PHE A 136 10.97 15.81 -9.81
N SER A 137 10.37 16.78 -9.12
CA SER A 137 10.94 17.34 -7.87
C SER A 137 11.07 16.26 -6.79
N ILE A 138 10.07 15.37 -6.66
CA ILE A 138 10.11 14.26 -5.71
C ILE A 138 11.20 13.26 -6.11
N LEU A 139 11.18 12.76 -7.34
CA LEU A 139 12.13 11.75 -7.81
C LEU A 139 13.58 12.22 -7.70
N LYS A 140 13.83 13.51 -7.94
CA LYS A 140 15.17 14.10 -7.84
C LYS A 140 15.69 14.16 -6.40
N ASN A 141 14.81 14.35 -5.41
CA ASN A 141 15.20 14.58 -4.02
C ASN A 141 14.97 13.33 -3.12
N GLU A 142 14.26 12.31 -3.60
CA GLU A 142 14.03 11.09 -2.83
C GLU A 142 15.24 10.18 -2.86
N ASN A 143 15.72 9.77 -1.67
CA ASN A 143 16.86 8.88 -1.52
C ASN A 143 16.46 7.44 -1.27
N ASP A 144 15.24 7.21 -0.79
CA ASP A 144 14.71 5.87 -0.58
C ASP A 144 14.26 5.26 -1.90
N LYS A 145 14.86 4.11 -2.26
CA LYS A 145 14.58 3.43 -3.53
C LYS A 145 13.18 2.84 -3.60
N ASP A 146 12.63 2.40 -2.45
CA ASP A 146 11.31 1.81 -2.40
C ASP A 146 10.24 2.89 -2.56
N ALA A 147 10.41 4.04 -1.87
CA ALA A 147 9.57 5.21 -2.08
C ALA A 147 9.64 5.71 -3.53
N ARG A 148 10.84 5.73 -4.11
CA ARG A 148 11.05 6.13 -5.52
C ARG A 148 10.29 5.22 -6.49
N THR A 149 10.25 3.92 -6.21
CA THR A 149 9.46 2.96 -6.99
C THR A 149 7.97 3.32 -6.99
N GLU A 150 7.40 3.70 -5.85
CA GLU A 150 6.01 4.14 -5.75
C GLU A 150 5.73 5.40 -6.58
N TYR A 151 6.65 6.35 -6.58
CA TYR A 151 6.52 7.56 -7.41
C TYR A 151 6.64 7.29 -8.91
N LEU A 152 7.43 6.28 -9.31
CA LEU A 152 7.49 5.84 -10.71
C LEU A 152 6.18 5.15 -11.15
N ILE A 153 5.57 4.36 -10.28
CA ILE A 153 4.24 3.77 -10.51
C ILE A 153 3.20 4.89 -10.66
N GLU A 154 3.24 5.88 -9.77
CA GLU A 154 2.32 7.02 -9.83
C GLU A 154 2.52 7.86 -11.10
N ALA A 155 3.76 8.09 -11.53
CA ALA A 155 4.06 8.76 -12.79
C ALA A 155 3.43 8.03 -13.98
N LYS A 156 3.54 6.70 -14.01
CA LYS A 156 2.93 5.86 -15.04
C LYS A 156 1.40 5.94 -15.00
N ARG A 157 0.80 5.88 -13.81
CA ARG A 157 -0.66 6.02 -13.60
C ARG A 157 -1.19 7.35 -14.11
N LEU A 158 -0.43 8.43 -13.96
CA LEU A 158 -0.75 9.77 -14.46
C LEU A 158 -0.42 9.96 -15.96
N GLY A 159 0.06 8.92 -16.64
CA GLY A 159 0.41 8.98 -18.06
C GLY A 159 1.65 9.80 -18.37
N LEU A 160 2.51 10.07 -17.38
CA LEU A 160 3.73 10.84 -17.58
C LEU A 160 4.79 10.01 -18.29
N LYS A 161 5.51 10.65 -19.21
CA LYS A 161 6.60 10.01 -19.94
C LYS A 161 7.87 9.97 -19.10
N ILE A 162 8.33 8.75 -18.81
CA ILE A 162 9.63 8.52 -18.17
C ILE A 162 10.58 7.99 -19.23
N LYS A 163 11.64 8.74 -19.52
CA LYS A 163 12.68 8.34 -20.47
C LYS A 163 13.79 7.60 -19.73
N LEU A 164 14.22 6.50 -20.31
CA LEU A 164 15.28 5.65 -19.78
C LEU A 164 16.65 6.39 -19.82
N PRO A 165 17.61 5.96 -19.00
CA PRO A 165 18.97 6.48 -19.09
C PRO A 165 19.55 6.29 -20.49
N HIS A 166 20.37 7.26 -20.94
CA HIS A 166 21.11 7.15 -22.18
C HIS A 166 22.48 7.83 -22.04
N VAL A 167 23.53 7.18 -22.52
CA VAL A 167 24.93 7.64 -22.37
C VAL A 167 25.17 9.04 -22.91
N ASN A 168 24.46 9.47 -23.96
CA ASN A 168 24.61 10.80 -24.54
C ASN A 168 23.64 11.87 -23.98
N GLU A 169 22.50 11.43 -23.43
CA GLU A 169 21.38 12.35 -23.18
C GLU A 169 21.09 12.57 -21.70
N SER A 170 21.48 11.64 -20.82
CA SER A 170 21.15 11.72 -19.41
C SER A 170 22.13 12.59 -18.63
N GLU A 171 21.63 13.35 -17.69
CA GLU A 171 22.41 14.00 -16.64
C GLU A 171 22.84 12.97 -15.57
N ILE A 172 23.52 13.43 -14.52
CA ILE A 172 23.90 12.56 -13.38
C ILE A 172 22.65 12.02 -12.70
N TYR A 173 21.71 12.89 -12.36
CA TYR A 173 20.44 12.60 -11.69
C TYR A 173 19.26 12.78 -12.64
N PHE A 174 18.05 12.52 -12.15
CA PHE A 174 16.84 12.83 -12.91
C PHE A 174 16.86 14.24 -13.46
N SER A 175 16.42 14.42 -14.70
CA SER A 175 16.32 15.71 -15.35
C SER A 175 14.93 15.92 -15.97
N LEU A 176 14.40 17.14 -15.82
CA LEU A 176 13.15 17.55 -16.44
C LEU A 176 13.39 17.94 -17.90
N GLN A 177 12.63 17.34 -18.79
CA GLN A 177 12.55 17.71 -20.20
C GLN A 177 11.17 18.33 -20.48
N LYS A 178 10.98 18.89 -21.68
CA LYS A 178 9.74 19.61 -22.03
C LYS A 178 8.46 18.84 -21.70
N ASP A 179 8.43 17.53 -21.94
CA ASP A 179 7.23 16.66 -21.79
C ASP A 179 7.52 15.35 -21.05
N SER A 180 8.67 15.26 -20.40
CA SER A 180 9.12 13.99 -19.81
C SER A 180 10.14 14.17 -18.70
N ILE A 181 10.29 13.16 -17.87
CA ILE A 181 11.37 13.03 -16.90
C ILE A 181 12.36 12.00 -17.46
N ARG A 182 13.64 12.38 -17.54
CA ARG A 182 14.70 11.45 -17.95
C ARG A 182 15.44 10.93 -16.73
N PHE A 183 15.66 9.63 -16.68
CA PHE A 183 16.52 9.01 -15.70
C PHE A 183 17.95 9.50 -15.82
N GLY A 184 18.58 9.77 -14.68
CA GLY A 184 19.99 10.05 -14.57
C GLY A 184 20.86 8.81 -14.72
N LEU A 185 22.14 9.01 -15.01
CA LEU A 185 23.11 7.91 -15.10
C LEU A 185 23.40 7.29 -13.72
N ALA A 186 23.48 8.12 -12.65
CA ALA A 186 23.72 7.64 -11.30
C ALA A 186 22.53 6.90 -10.66
N GLU A 187 21.36 6.94 -11.30
CA GLU A 187 20.20 6.15 -10.90
C GLU A 187 20.29 4.67 -11.32
N VAL A 188 21.20 4.37 -12.23
CA VAL A 188 21.46 3.01 -12.70
C VAL A 188 22.31 2.26 -11.69
N LYS A 189 21.90 1.05 -11.30
CA LYS A 189 22.71 0.19 -10.41
C LYS A 189 24.13 0.04 -10.95
N PHE A 190 25.10 0.12 -10.05
CA PHE A 190 26.54 0.09 -10.31
C PHE A 190 27.14 1.35 -10.94
N ILE A 191 26.38 2.40 -11.14
CA ILE A 191 26.87 3.70 -11.60
C ILE A 191 26.82 4.70 -10.44
N SER A 192 27.98 5.05 -9.92
CA SER A 192 28.14 6.14 -8.95
C SER A 192 28.24 7.50 -9.66
N ASP A 193 28.10 8.59 -8.90
CA ASP A 193 28.28 9.94 -9.42
C ASP A 193 29.60 10.14 -10.17
N ASN A 194 30.68 9.53 -9.64
CA ASN A 194 31.99 9.61 -10.29
C ASN A 194 31.99 8.89 -11.65
N ILE A 195 31.37 7.69 -11.74
CA ILE A 195 31.27 6.95 -13.01
C ILE A 195 30.37 7.73 -13.99
N ALA A 196 29.23 8.28 -13.50
CA ALA A 196 28.34 9.09 -14.33
C ALA A 196 29.08 10.31 -14.92
N ASN A 197 29.87 11.03 -14.10
CA ASN A 197 30.72 12.11 -14.57
C ASN A 197 31.70 11.65 -15.64
N LYS A 198 32.37 10.51 -15.46
CA LYS A 198 33.32 9.96 -16.44
C LYS A 198 32.64 9.60 -17.78
N ILE A 199 31.40 9.11 -17.72
CA ILE A 199 30.60 8.89 -18.95
C ILE A 199 30.31 10.22 -19.64
N MET A 200 29.92 11.25 -18.89
CA MET A 200 29.59 12.58 -19.44
C MET A 200 30.82 13.30 -20.00
N GLU A 201 31.98 13.22 -19.35
CA GLU A 201 33.24 13.82 -19.81
C GLU A 201 33.69 13.31 -21.18
N GLN A 202 33.33 12.07 -21.53
CA GLN A 202 33.75 11.42 -22.78
C GLN A 202 32.75 11.61 -23.94
N ARG A 203 31.66 12.35 -23.74
CA ARG A 203 30.66 12.65 -24.76
C ARG A 203 31.22 13.60 -25.84
N PRO A 204 30.64 13.57 -27.04
CA PRO A 204 29.59 12.67 -27.52
C PRO A 204 30.14 11.30 -27.92
N TYR A 205 29.33 10.26 -27.75
CA TYR A 205 29.57 8.94 -28.33
C TYR A 205 28.86 8.86 -29.67
N LYS A 206 29.58 8.50 -30.73
CA LYS A 206 29.05 8.45 -32.11
C LYS A 206 28.13 7.26 -32.33
N ASP A 207 28.54 6.10 -31.79
CA ASP A 207 27.91 4.81 -31.95
C ASP A 207 28.26 3.92 -30.74
N TYR A 208 27.74 2.71 -30.72
CA TYR A 208 28.03 1.75 -29.65
C TYR A 208 29.50 1.34 -29.60
N ALA A 209 30.15 1.16 -30.77
CA ALA A 209 31.55 0.82 -30.84
C ALA A 209 32.46 1.92 -30.25
N ASP A 210 32.16 3.19 -30.52
CA ASP A 210 32.85 4.35 -29.91
C ASP A 210 32.63 4.39 -28.39
N PHE A 211 31.40 4.14 -27.92
CA PHE A 211 31.11 4.04 -26.47
C PHE A 211 31.96 2.96 -25.83
N ILE A 212 31.93 1.74 -26.34
CA ILE A 212 32.70 0.60 -25.79
C ILE A 212 34.20 0.88 -25.81
N SER A 213 34.73 1.41 -26.93
CA SER A 213 36.14 1.77 -27.08
C SER A 213 36.61 2.77 -26.01
N LYS A 214 35.85 3.83 -25.80
CA LYS A 214 36.14 4.87 -24.79
C LYS A 214 35.96 4.34 -23.37
N ALA A 215 34.82 3.70 -23.08
CA ALA A 215 34.47 3.21 -21.76
C ALA A 215 35.38 2.08 -21.25
N SER A 216 35.83 1.18 -22.13
CA SER A 216 36.71 0.04 -21.79
C SER A 216 38.19 0.40 -21.76
N LYS A 217 38.58 1.60 -22.18
CA LYS A 217 39.97 2.05 -22.17
C LYS A 217 40.53 2.04 -20.75
N LYS A 218 41.76 1.54 -20.58
CA LYS A 218 42.46 1.57 -19.29
C LYS A 218 42.56 3.02 -18.79
N GLY A 219 42.05 3.26 -17.56
CA GLY A 219 42.02 4.61 -16.98
C GLY A 219 40.79 5.44 -17.33
N SER A 220 39.80 4.90 -18.05
CA SER A 220 38.52 5.58 -18.33
C SER A 220 37.73 5.95 -17.07
N GLY A 221 37.93 5.24 -15.97
CA GLY A 221 37.15 5.38 -14.73
C GLY A 221 35.77 4.71 -14.80
N ILE A 222 35.44 4.03 -15.90
CA ILE A 222 34.16 3.33 -16.10
C ILE A 222 34.43 1.82 -15.96
N ASN A 223 33.75 1.18 -14.98
CA ASN A 223 33.96 -0.23 -14.73
C ASN A 223 33.05 -1.12 -15.62
N SER A 224 33.44 -2.39 -15.79
CA SER A 224 32.69 -3.34 -16.63
C SER A 224 31.25 -3.58 -16.16
N ARG A 225 30.95 -3.48 -14.85
CA ARG A 225 29.60 -3.63 -14.31
C ARG A 225 28.69 -2.48 -14.76
N ALA A 226 29.22 -1.25 -14.80
CA ALA A 226 28.46 -0.10 -15.28
C ALA A 226 28.14 -0.24 -16.77
N ILE A 227 29.12 -0.67 -17.60
CA ILE A 227 28.91 -0.96 -19.02
C ILE A 227 27.84 -2.04 -19.21
N ALA A 228 27.96 -3.15 -18.46
CA ALA A 228 26.97 -4.23 -18.52
C ALA A 228 25.56 -3.77 -18.11
N ALA A 229 25.46 -2.96 -17.05
CA ALA A 229 24.16 -2.41 -16.61
C ALA A 229 23.51 -1.50 -17.67
N LEU A 230 24.30 -0.60 -18.27
CA LEU A 230 23.81 0.27 -19.37
C LEU A 230 23.33 -0.55 -20.57
N ASN A 231 24.08 -1.58 -20.97
CA ASN A 231 23.66 -2.46 -22.04
C ASN A 231 22.38 -3.23 -21.70
N ALA A 232 22.29 -3.76 -20.48
CA ALA A 232 21.12 -4.52 -20.01
C ALA A 232 19.81 -3.72 -20.07
N ILE A 233 19.87 -2.40 -19.94
CA ILE A 233 18.68 -1.52 -19.97
C ILE A 233 18.55 -0.70 -21.27
N GLY A 234 19.39 -0.96 -22.27
CA GLY A 234 19.42 -0.19 -23.51
C GLY A 234 19.87 1.27 -23.31
N GLY A 235 20.65 1.55 -22.26
CA GLY A 235 21.21 2.87 -21.98
C GLY A 235 22.35 3.29 -22.89
N ALA A 236 22.92 2.32 -23.65
CA ALA A 236 23.88 2.52 -24.71
C ALA A 236 23.31 2.06 -26.06
N ALA A 237 22.05 2.37 -26.34
CA ALA A 237 21.39 2.03 -27.60
C ALA A 237 21.74 3.06 -28.67
N PHE A 238 22.16 2.58 -29.83
CA PHE A 238 22.50 3.33 -31.05
C PHE A 238 21.96 2.60 -32.27
N GLU A 239 22.13 3.12 -33.49
CA GLU A 239 21.72 2.47 -34.71
C GLU A 239 22.41 1.11 -34.93
N ASP A 240 23.70 1.03 -34.57
CA ASP A 240 24.52 -0.20 -34.62
C ASP A 240 24.24 -1.16 -33.45
N ASN A 241 23.53 -0.71 -32.43
CA ASN A 241 23.11 -1.50 -31.27
C ASN A 241 21.69 -1.08 -30.83
N PRO A 242 20.64 -1.35 -31.65
CA PRO A 242 19.29 -0.91 -31.33
C PRO A 242 18.72 -1.68 -30.14
N ARG A 243 17.73 -1.08 -29.47
CA ARG A 243 16.97 -1.77 -28.44
C ARG A 243 16.22 -2.96 -29.04
N THR A 244 16.27 -4.08 -28.33
CA THR A 244 15.65 -5.34 -28.77
C THR A 244 14.24 -5.55 -28.22
N GLY A 245 13.83 -4.73 -27.23
CA GLY A 245 12.59 -4.90 -26.46
C GLY A 245 12.71 -5.89 -25.30
N LYS A 246 13.85 -6.61 -25.19
CA LYS A 246 14.10 -7.54 -24.07
C LYS A 246 14.68 -6.85 -22.83
N GLU A 247 15.15 -5.64 -22.98
CA GLU A 247 15.73 -4.81 -21.92
C GLU A 247 14.75 -4.54 -20.78
N GLU A 248 13.46 -4.53 -21.07
CA GLU A 248 12.39 -4.33 -20.08
C GLU A 248 12.47 -5.34 -18.93
N ASN A 249 12.90 -6.57 -19.19
CA ASN A 249 13.08 -7.61 -18.18
C ASN A 249 14.11 -7.22 -17.11
N ASN A 250 14.98 -6.26 -17.42
CA ASN A 250 16.08 -5.81 -16.57
C ASN A 250 15.78 -4.50 -15.83
N TYR A 251 14.68 -3.78 -16.17
CA TYR A 251 14.42 -2.45 -15.63
C TYR A 251 14.21 -2.44 -14.13
N TYR A 252 13.58 -3.48 -13.55
CA TYR A 252 13.45 -3.55 -12.13
C TYR A 252 14.81 -3.77 -11.43
N GLU A 253 15.63 -4.65 -11.94
CA GLU A 253 16.94 -4.96 -11.35
C GLU A 253 17.88 -3.75 -11.34
N PHE A 254 17.91 -2.97 -12.42
CA PHE A 254 18.88 -1.90 -12.60
C PHE A 254 18.35 -0.50 -12.36
N LEU A 255 17.04 -0.28 -12.44
CA LEU A 255 16.40 1.04 -12.37
C LEU A 255 15.30 1.12 -11.29
N ASN A 256 14.94 0.02 -10.66
CA ASN A 256 13.74 -0.11 -9.81
C ASN A 256 12.43 0.32 -10.51
N ILE A 257 12.35 0.19 -11.85
CA ILE A 257 11.13 0.48 -12.60
C ILE A 257 10.28 -0.80 -12.63
N PRO A 258 9.09 -0.80 -12.01
CA PRO A 258 8.19 -1.95 -12.07
C PRO A 258 7.68 -2.17 -13.49
N GLN A 259 7.71 -3.41 -13.95
CA GLN A 259 7.19 -3.81 -15.26
C GLN A 259 5.93 -4.67 -15.06
N PHE A 260 4.77 -4.10 -15.33
CA PHE A 260 3.48 -4.77 -15.14
C PHE A 260 2.93 -5.45 -16.42
N ASN A 261 3.65 -5.37 -17.55
CA ASN A 261 3.11 -5.80 -18.84
C ASN A 261 4.01 -6.74 -19.64
N VAL A 262 5.10 -7.24 -19.05
CA VAL A 262 6.09 -8.01 -19.81
C VAL A 262 5.57 -9.40 -20.14
N GLY A 263 5.38 -9.65 -21.45
CA GLY A 263 5.21 -10.99 -22.01
C GLY A 263 3.88 -11.71 -21.75
N MET A 264 2.87 -11.05 -21.16
CA MET A 264 1.64 -11.72 -20.77
C MET A 264 0.53 -11.61 -21.83
N ASN A 265 -0.20 -12.71 -21.99
CA ASN A 265 -1.44 -12.73 -22.76
C ASN A 265 -2.49 -11.77 -22.14
N PRO A 266 -2.97 -10.74 -22.88
CA PRO A 266 -3.91 -9.74 -22.34
C PRO A 266 -5.21 -10.36 -21.79
N LYS A 267 -5.67 -11.48 -22.36
CA LYS A 267 -6.87 -12.20 -21.90
C LYS A 267 -6.67 -12.79 -20.50
N ILE A 268 -5.45 -13.24 -20.18
CA ILE A 268 -5.12 -13.77 -18.86
C ILE A 268 -5.01 -12.61 -17.86
N LYS A 269 -4.32 -11.54 -18.24
CA LYS A 269 -4.18 -10.35 -17.38
C LYS A 269 -5.55 -9.75 -17.00
N ALA A 270 -6.50 -9.73 -17.93
CA ALA A 270 -7.85 -9.23 -17.69
C ALA A 270 -8.64 -10.02 -16.65
N GLN A 271 -8.18 -11.20 -16.23
CA GLN A 271 -8.83 -11.99 -15.16
C GLN A 271 -8.38 -11.61 -13.75
N ALA A 272 -7.28 -10.86 -13.65
CA ALA A 272 -6.84 -10.33 -12.36
C ALA A 272 -7.64 -9.08 -11.99
N ARG A 273 -7.99 -8.95 -10.71
CA ARG A 273 -8.60 -7.73 -10.18
C ARG A 273 -7.49 -6.78 -9.71
N PRO A 274 -7.69 -5.46 -9.87
CA PRO A 274 -6.78 -4.46 -9.31
C PRO A 274 -6.56 -4.65 -7.80
N ILE A 275 -5.33 -4.47 -7.34
CA ILE A 275 -4.97 -4.62 -5.92
C ILE A 275 -5.79 -3.68 -5.04
N VAL A 276 -6.10 -2.47 -5.52
CA VAL A 276 -6.92 -1.49 -4.79
C VAL A 276 -8.35 -1.99 -4.50
N GLU A 277 -8.85 -2.96 -5.24
CA GLU A 277 -10.16 -3.57 -5.02
C GLU A 277 -10.13 -4.74 -4.01
N PHE A 278 -8.96 -5.02 -3.45
CA PHE A 278 -8.81 -6.10 -2.48
C PHE A 278 -9.57 -5.74 -1.19
N ASP A 279 -10.53 -6.58 -0.84
CA ASP A 279 -11.12 -6.64 0.47
C ASP A 279 -10.70 -7.96 1.15
N ASP A 280 -10.51 -7.95 2.45
CA ASP A 280 -10.05 -9.13 3.20
C ASP A 280 -11.08 -10.30 3.20
N LEU A 281 -12.25 -10.13 2.61
CA LEU A 281 -13.36 -11.07 2.64
C LEU A 281 -13.50 -11.94 1.38
N GLY A 282 -12.88 -11.51 0.28
CA GLY A 282 -13.02 -12.17 -1.03
C GLY A 282 -11.87 -13.11 -1.40
N SER A 283 -12.11 -13.98 -2.38
CA SER A 283 -11.08 -14.75 -3.06
C SER A 283 -11.05 -14.35 -4.52
N PHE A 284 -9.90 -13.92 -5.02
CA PHE A 284 -9.74 -13.58 -6.42
C PHE A 284 -8.26 -13.62 -6.87
N PRO A 285 -8.00 -13.79 -8.16
CA PRO A 285 -6.66 -13.70 -8.69
C PRO A 285 -6.19 -12.24 -8.72
N MET A 286 -5.01 -12.01 -8.20
CA MET A 286 -4.24 -10.78 -8.35
C MET A 286 -3.10 -11.00 -9.31
N PHE A 287 -2.72 -9.97 -10.02
CA PHE A 287 -1.54 -9.95 -10.86
C PHE A 287 -0.66 -8.79 -10.46
N GLY A 288 0.61 -9.05 -10.19
CA GLY A 288 1.51 -7.98 -9.81
C GLY A 288 2.95 -8.43 -9.67
N MET A 289 3.82 -7.46 -9.45
CA MET A 289 5.22 -7.68 -9.17
C MET A 289 5.44 -7.82 -7.66
N VAL A 290 6.29 -8.74 -7.28
CA VAL A 290 6.72 -8.86 -5.88
C VAL A 290 7.76 -7.80 -5.57
N LYS A 291 7.39 -6.82 -4.75
CA LYS A 291 8.26 -5.71 -4.32
C LYS A 291 9.19 -6.14 -3.19
N ASN A 292 8.66 -6.85 -2.20
CA ASN A 292 9.40 -7.23 -1.00
C ASN A 292 8.90 -8.54 -0.41
N ILE A 293 9.78 -9.26 0.30
CA ILE A 293 9.44 -10.49 1.01
C ILE A 293 10.10 -10.46 2.39
N LYS A 294 9.27 -10.47 3.44
CA LYS A 294 9.73 -10.72 4.81
C LYS A 294 9.51 -12.19 5.14
N ARG A 295 10.57 -12.89 5.53
CA ARG A 295 10.51 -14.31 5.91
C ARG A 295 10.67 -14.45 7.41
N GLY A 296 9.78 -15.23 8.02
CA GLY A 296 9.84 -15.63 9.41
C GLY A 296 9.95 -17.16 9.56
N SER A 297 9.88 -17.67 10.78
CA SER A 297 9.88 -19.11 11.02
C SER A 297 8.54 -19.72 10.59
N GLY A 298 8.53 -20.38 9.43
CA GLY A 298 7.34 -21.04 8.87
C GLY A 298 6.28 -20.13 8.26
N TRP A 299 6.64 -18.88 7.94
CA TRP A 299 5.75 -17.96 7.23
C TRP A 299 6.52 -16.97 6.36
N SER A 300 5.83 -16.40 5.39
CA SER A 300 6.35 -15.29 4.58
C SER A 300 5.27 -14.21 4.47
N ARG A 301 5.69 -12.93 4.42
CA ARG A 301 4.83 -11.82 4.01
C ARG A 301 5.36 -11.28 2.71
N VAL A 302 4.54 -11.38 1.67
CA VAL A 302 4.85 -10.95 0.29
C VAL A 302 4.15 -9.63 0.04
N GLU A 303 4.88 -8.61 -0.34
CA GLU A 303 4.33 -7.34 -0.80
C GLU A 303 4.20 -7.41 -2.32
N LEU A 304 2.96 -7.47 -2.79
CA LEU A 304 2.59 -7.46 -4.20
C LEU A 304 2.19 -6.05 -4.62
N VAL A 305 2.63 -5.63 -5.80
CA VAL A 305 2.39 -4.29 -6.36
C VAL A 305 1.87 -4.42 -7.79
N ASP A 306 0.82 -3.67 -8.14
CA ASP A 306 0.35 -3.45 -9.49
C ASP A 306 0.24 -1.95 -9.83
N GLU A 307 -0.38 -1.60 -10.96
CA GLU A 307 -0.60 -0.21 -11.38
C GLU A 307 -1.59 0.54 -10.47
N SER A 308 -2.39 -0.16 -9.69
CA SER A 308 -3.42 0.40 -8.81
C SER A 308 -2.95 0.63 -7.38
N GLY A 309 -1.97 -0.13 -6.91
CA GLY A 309 -1.49 -0.02 -5.53
C GLY A 309 -0.60 -1.17 -5.08
N SER A 310 -0.51 -1.36 -3.77
CA SER A 310 0.24 -2.45 -3.14
C SER A 310 -0.57 -3.14 -2.05
N VAL A 311 -0.29 -4.43 -1.83
CA VAL A 311 -0.89 -5.23 -0.77
C VAL A 311 0.13 -6.16 -0.14
N GLY A 312 0.06 -6.34 1.19
CA GLY A 312 0.90 -7.29 1.91
C GLY A 312 0.14 -8.58 2.20
N LEU A 313 0.51 -9.66 1.55
CA LEU A 313 -0.13 -10.98 1.63
C LEU A 313 0.68 -11.94 2.50
N PHE A 314 0.01 -12.78 3.28
CA PHE A 314 0.66 -13.82 4.08
C PHE A 314 0.68 -15.16 3.35
N HIS A 315 1.78 -15.89 3.48
CA HIS A 315 1.92 -17.28 3.09
C HIS A 315 2.34 -18.11 4.31
N ASN A 316 1.74 -19.27 4.49
CA ASN A 316 1.94 -20.11 5.69
C ASN A 316 3.25 -20.91 5.70
N GLU A 317 4.05 -20.78 4.65
CA GLU A 317 5.33 -21.48 4.47
C GLU A 317 6.39 -20.51 3.93
N GLN A 318 7.65 -20.95 3.96
CA GLN A 318 8.68 -20.25 3.20
C GLN A 318 8.41 -20.45 1.71
N THR A 319 8.13 -19.37 1.02
CA THR A 319 7.79 -19.40 -0.40
C THR A 319 9.04 -19.24 -1.27
N PRO A 320 9.14 -19.94 -2.43
CA PRO A 320 10.16 -19.68 -3.45
C PRO A 320 9.87 -18.44 -4.29
N ILE A 321 8.85 -17.66 -3.96
CA ILE A 321 8.56 -16.38 -4.64
C ILE A 321 9.80 -15.48 -4.59
N GLU A 322 10.10 -14.83 -5.71
CA GLU A 322 11.26 -13.99 -5.92
C GLU A 322 10.86 -12.51 -6.03
N THR A 323 11.63 -11.64 -5.38
CA THR A 323 11.47 -10.18 -5.51
C THR A 323 11.78 -9.73 -6.94
N GLY A 324 11.03 -8.78 -7.46
CA GLY A 324 11.19 -8.22 -8.81
C GLY A 324 10.58 -9.07 -9.92
N LYS A 325 9.95 -10.18 -9.60
CA LYS A 325 9.28 -11.05 -10.57
C LYS A 325 7.77 -10.88 -10.52
N MET A 326 7.12 -11.13 -11.65
CA MET A 326 5.68 -11.04 -11.83
C MET A 326 5.00 -12.36 -11.52
N TYR A 327 3.91 -12.29 -10.79
CA TYR A 327 3.12 -13.45 -10.40
C TYR A 327 1.62 -13.21 -10.60
N PHE A 328 0.91 -14.27 -10.94
CA PHE A 328 -0.49 -14.42 -10.59
C PHE A 328 -0.58 -15.09 -9.23
N ILE A 329 -1.36 -14.49 -8.36
CA ILE A 329 -1.55 -14.96 -6.98
C ILE A 329 -3.04 -15.06 -6.72
N LEU A 330 -3.51 -16.26 -6.37
CA LEU A 330 -4.84 -16.46 -5.86
C LEU A 330 -4.85 -16.16 -4.37
N VAL A 331 -5.62 -15.15 -3.99
CA VAL A 331 -5.69 -14.65 -2.62
C VAL A 331 -7.02 -15.03 -2.00
N GLY A 332 -7.01 -15.28 -0.70
CA GLY A 332 -8.18 -15.38 0.12
C GLY A 332 -7.84 -15.09 1.58
N ASP A 333 -8.60 -14.20 2.24
CA ASP A 333 -8.40 -13.85 3.65
C ASP A 333 -6.98 -13.32 3.93
N ASN A 334 -6.53 -12.40 3.09
CA ASN A 334 -5.18 -11.81 3.17
C ASN A 334 -4.03 -12.85 3.10
N ARG A 335 -4.32 -14.05 2.58
CA ARG A 335 -3.37 -15.15 2.47
C ARG A 335 -3.23 -15.61 1.04
N ILE A 336 -2.02 -15.97 0.68
CA ILE A 336 -1.73 -16.60 -0.60
C ILE A 336 -2.23 -18.04 -0.54
N SER A 337 -3.21 -18.35 -1.38
CA SER A 337 -3.73 -19.71 -1.54
C SER A 337 -2.98 -20.45 -2.64
N ARG A 338 -2.63 -19.76 -3.72
CA ARG A 338 -1.87 -20.31 -4.83
C ARG A 338 -1.14 -19.19 -5.57
N TYR A 339 -0.08 -19.52 -6.24
CA TYR A 339 0.66 -18.58 -7.07
C TYR A 339 1.31 -19.28 -8.25
N VAL A 340 1.55 -18.54 -9.32
CA VAL A 340 2.32 -18.98 -10.49
C VAL A 340 3.13 -17.81 -11.01
N LYS A 341 4.41 -18.05 -11.32
CA LYS A 341 5.27 -17.05 -11.95
C LYS A 341 4.81 -16.86 -13.40
N VAL A 342 4.79 -15.61 -13.84
CA VAL A 342 4.32 -15.29 -15.20
C VAL A 342 5.09 -16.03 -16.29
N ASP A 343 6.40 -16.16 -16.10
CA ASP A 343 7.27 -16.89 -17.03
C ASP A 343 6.92 -18.38 -17.19
N ASP A 344 6.25 -18.96 -16.17
CA ASP A 344 5.86 -20.38 -16.12
C ASP A 344 4.44 -20.63 -16.64
N ILE A 345 3.69 -19.57 -17.02
CA ILE A 345 2.32 -19.68 -17.51
C ILE A 345 2.35 -20.15 -18.98
N LYS A 346 1.95 -21.40 -19.20
CA LYS A 346 1.83 -22.02 -20.52
C LYS A 346 0.43 -22.57 -20.70
N GLU A 347 -0.11 -22.44 -21.93
CA GLU A 347 -1.47 -22.87 -22.26
C GLU A 347 -1.67 -24.39 -22.14
N ASP A 348 -0.62 -25.15 -22.42
CA ASP A 348 -0.58 -26.61 -22.33
C ASP A 348 -0.25 -27.16 -20.92
N SER A 349 -0.19 -26.30 -19.92
CA SER A 349 0.11 -26.68 -18.54
C SER A 349 -0.97 -27.56 -17.92
N ASP A 350 -0.55 -28.58 -17.18
CA ASP A 350 -1.45 -29.40 -16.37
C ASP A 350 -1.85 -28.76 -15.04
N ASP A 351 -1.25 -27.63 -14.67
CA ASP A 351 -1.57 -26.91 -13.44
C ASP A 351 -2.99 -26.36 -13.48
N ILE A 352 -3.79 -26.70 -12.46
CA ILE A 352 -5.22 -26.32 -12.40
C ILE A 352 -5.43 -24.80 -12.31
N PHE A 353 -4.52 -24.07 -11.66
CA PHE A 353 -4.63 -22.62 -11.58
C PHE A 353 -4.32 -21.97 -12.95
N ILE A 354 -3.35 -22.49 -13.68
CA ILE A 354 -3.08 -22.05 -15.06
C ILE A 354 -4.27 -22.38 -15.97
N LYS A 355 -4.82 -23.61 -15.88
CA LYS A 355 -6.05 -23.99 -16.60
C LYS A 355 -7.22 -23.04 -16.27
N TYR A 356 -7.37 -22.67 -14.98
CA TYR A 356 -8.36 -21.66 -14.58
C TYR A 356 -8.12 -20.30 -15.27
N LEU A 357 -6.88 -19.82 -15.36
CA LEU A 357 -6.56 -18.55 -16.02
C LEU A 357 -6.91 -18.56 -17.53
N TYR A 358 -6.72 -19.70 -18.22
CA TYR A 358 -7.04 -19.83 -19.64
C TYR A 358 -8.51 -20.17 -19.93
N SER A 359 -9.23 -20.76 -18.98
CA SER A 359 -10.62 -21.17 -19.17
C SER A 359 -11.55 -19.99 -19.48
N SER A 360 -12.54 -20.22 -20.34
CA SER A 360 -13.68 -19.31 -20.53
C SER A 360 -14.87 -19.63 -19.63
N GLY A 361 -14.80 -20.73 -18.88
CA GLY A 361 -15.83 -21.28 -18.00
C GLY A 361 -15.66 -22.79 -17.88
N TYR A 362 -16.55 -23.44 -17.14
CA TYR A 362 -16.52 -24.90 -16.92
C TYR A 362 -17.84 -25.52 -17.30
N ASP A 363 -17.78 -26.70 -17.92
CA ASP A 363 -18.96 -27.53 -18.21
C ASP A 363 -19.31 -28.36 -16.97
N ILE A 364 -19.95 -27.74 -16.01
CA ILE A 364 -20.40 -28.32 -14.75
C ILE A 364 -21.79 -27.78 -14.38
N ASP A 365 -22.52 -28.53 -13.58
CA ASP A 365 -23.85 -28.14 -13.09
C ASP A 365 -23.81 -26.94 -12.16
N GLU A 366 -24.93 -26.24 -11.96
CA GLU A 366 -25.03 -25.02 -11.12
C GLU A 366 -24.60 -25.25 -9.67
N GLU A 367 -24.86 -26.45 -9.12
CA GLU A 367 -24.48 -26.81 -7.76
C GLU A 367 -23.04 -27.32 -7.63
N GLN A 368 -22.42 -27.67 -8.76
CA GLN A 368 -21.05 -28.18 -8.80
C GLN A 368 -20.03 -27.07 -8.71
N ARG A 369 -18.86 -27.42 -8.18
CA ARG A 369 -17.69 -26.55 -8.08
C ARG A 369 -16.43 -27.33 -8.45
N ILE A 370 -15.53 -26.68 -9.15
CA ILE A 370 -14.18 -27.20 -9.34
C ILE A 370 -13.25 -26.62 -8.29
N VAL A 371 -12.44 -27.44 -7.66
CA VAL A 371 -11.50 -27.01 -6.61
C VAL A 371 -10.25 -26.41 -7.27
N ILE A 372 -10.03 -25.14 -7.06
CA ILE A 372 -8.86 -24.40 -7.62
C ILE A 372 -7.67 -24.45 -6.65
N SER A 373 -7.94 -24.41 -5.33
CA SER A 373 -6.90 -24.47 -4.31
C SER A 373 -7.41 -25.20 -3.07
N PHE A 374 -6.56 -26.04 -2.49
CA PHE A 374 -6.78 -26.73 -1.22
C PHE A 374 -5.56 -26.52 -0.31
N THR A 375 -5.67 -25.63 0.68
CA THR A 375 -4.54 -25.20 1.51
C THR A 375 -4.77 -25.62 2.97
N PRO A 376 -4.14 -26.72 3.43
CA PRO A 376 -4.23 -27.14 4.82
C PRO A 376 -3.43 -26.20 5.74
N TYR A 377 -3.91 -26.05 6.99
CA TYR A 377 -3.20 -25.31 8.02
C TYR A 377 -3.50 -25.90 9.42
N LYS A 378 -2.60 -25.63 10.37
CA LYS A 378 -2.80 -25.99 11.78
C LYS A 378 -3.22 -24.76 12.59
N THR A 379 -4.25 -24.91 13.39
CA THR A 379 -4.67 -23.89 14.35
C THR A 379 -3.68 -23.82 15.53
N LYS A 380 -3.74 -22.74 16.32
CA LYS A 380 -2.96 -22.60 17.57
C LYS A 380 -3.18 -23.78 18.55
N GLN A 381 -4.32 -24.47 18.45
CA GLN A 381 -4.68 -25.65 19.25
C GLN A 381 -4.22 -26.97 18.62
N GLY A 382 -3.42 -26.94 17.53
CA GLY A 382 -2.90 -28.10 16.84
C GLY A 382 -3.90 -28.84 15.94
N LYS A 383 -5.14 -28.36 15.79
CA LYS A 383 -6.16 -28.97 14.90
C LYS A 383 -5.84 -28.63 13.44
N THR A 384 -5.92 -29.62 12.55
CA THR A 384 -5.78 -29.41 11.11
C THR A 384 -7.11 -28.99 10.50
N MET A 385 -7.08 -27.96 9.66
CA MET A 385 -8.19 -27.40 8.90
C MET A 385 -7.69 -27.08 7.48
N ALA A 386 -8.58 -26.73 6.54
CA ALA A 386 -8.16 -26.28 5.22
C ALA A 386 -8.96 -25.07 4.75
N HIS A 387 -8.29 -24.14 4.09
CA HIS A 387 -8.91 -23.15 3.21
C HIS A 387 -9.05 -23.74 1.82
N ILE A 388 -10.24 -23.65 1.25
CA ILE A 388 -10.55 -24.21 -0.05
C ILE A 388 -11.13 -23.11 -0.93
N VAL A 389 -10.56 -22.91 -2.10
CA VAL A 389 -11.07 -22.01 -3.13
C VAL A 389 -11.64 -22.84 -4.26
N MET A 390 -12.87 -22.53 -4.64
CA MET A 390 -13.63 -23.26 -5.65
C MET A 390 -14.18 -22.28 -6.67
N SER A 391 -14.33 -22.74 -7.91
CA SER A 391 -14.95 -21.98 -9.00
C SER A 391 -16.27 -22.63 -9.42
N ASP A 392 -17.29 -21.81 -9.69
CA ASP A 392 -18.50 -22.27 -10.38
C ASP A 392 -18.32 -22.34 -11.91
N LYS A 393 -19.38 -22.67 -12.64
CA LYS A 393 -19.39 -22.76 -14.10
C LYS A 393 -18.98 -21.44 -14.80
N ASP A 394 -19.30 -20.30 -14.20
CA ASP A 394 -19.07 -18.95 -14.73
C ASP A 394 -17.76 -18.34 -14.21
N LYS A 395 -16.90 -19.16 -13.59
CA LYS A 395 -15.60 -18.73 -12.99
C LYS A 395 -15.72 -17.85 -11.75
N ASN A 396 -16.87 -17.74 -11.13
CA ASN A 396 -16.97 -17.05 -9.84
C ASN A 396 -16.30 -17.88 -8.75
N LEU A 397 -15.39 -17.26 -8.02
CA LEU A 397 -14.65 -17.91 -6.96
C LEU A 397 -15.42 -17.87 -5.64
N THR A 398 -15.47 -19.01 -4.97
CA THR A 398 -16.02 -19.16 -3.62
C THR A 398 -14.96 -19.75 -2.72
N ARG A 399 -14.74 -19.11 -1.57
CA ARG A 399 -13.86 -19.62 -0.53
C ARG A 399 -14.67 -20.21 0.61
N ALA A 400 -14.23 -21.36 1.09
CA ALA A 400 -14.80 -21.99 2.28
C ALA A 400 -13.72 -22.60 3.17
N ILE A 401 -14.06 -22.85 4.44
CA ILE A 401 -13.18 -23.51 5.41
C ILE A 401 -13.71 -24.91 5.68
N ALA A 402 -12.86 -25.93 5.55
CA ALA A 402 -13.08 -27.23 6.10
C ALA A 402 -12.52 -27.27 7.52
N PHE A 403 -13.39 -27.21 8.53
CA PHE A 403 -13.00 -27.34 9.93
C PHE A 403 -12.48 -28.75 10.23
N SER A 404 -11.81 -28.95 11.36
CA SER A 404 -11.10 -30.17 11.69
C SER A 404 -11.93 -31.43 11.62
N SER A 405 -13.23 -31.36 11.89
CA SER A 405 -14.19 -32.51 11.74
C SER A 405 -14.45 -32.84 10.27
N MET A 406 -14.47 -31.86 9.39
CA MET A 406 -14.73 -32.04 7.96
C MET A 406 -13.42 -32.22 7.16
N TYR A 407 -12.27 -31.85 7.72
CA TYR A 407 -10.98 -31.88 7.02
C TYR A 407 -10.65 -33.24 6.37
N PRO A 408 -10.80 -34.43 7.04
CA PRO A 408 -10.48 -35.71 6.41
C PRO A 408 -11.35 -36.00 5.19
N ILE A 409 -12.64 -35.63 5.26
CA ILE A 409 -13.60 -35.82 4.16
C ILE A 409 -13.26 -34.86 3.02
N ALA A 410 -12.99 -33.60 3.34
CA ALA A 410 -12.60 -32.62 2.36
C ALA A 410 -11.28 -32.99 1.66
N LEU A 411 -10.29 -33.49 2.40
CA LEU A 411 -9.03 -33.97 1.83
C LEU A 411 -9.22 -35.12 0.83
N ALA A 412 -10.20 -35.95 1.06
CA ALA A 412 -10.51 -37.08 0.17
C ALA A 412 -11.30 -36.67 -1.07
N LYS A 413 -12.25 -35.72 -0.94
CA LYS A 413 -13.24 -35.39 -1.97
C LYS A 413 -13.01 -34.04 -2.66
N MET A 414 -12.12 -33.22 -2.18
CA MET A 414 -11.91 -31.81 -2.64
C MET A 414 -10.44 -31.51 -2.94
N ARG A 415 -9.73 -32.42 -3.60
CA ARG A 415 -8.39 -32.11 -4.10
C ARG A 415 -8.47 -31.13 -5.27
N GLU A 416 -7.41 -30.39 -5.49
CA GLU A 416 -7.30 -29.47 -6.63
C GLU A 416 -7.61 -30.17 -7.94
N GLY A 417 -8.45 -29.56 -8.77
CA GLY A 417 -8.96 -30.12 -10.04
C GLY A 417 -10.18 -31.03 -9.91
N MET A 418 -10.58 -31.43 -8.70
CA MET A 418 -11.80 -32.26 -8.52
C MET A 418 -13.06 -31.41 -8.61
N ILE A 419 -14.09 -31.98 -9.20
CA ILE A 419 -15.45 -31.44 -9.20
C ILE A 419 -16.18 -32.03 -8.00
N CYS A 420 -16.86 -31.18 -7.25
CA CYS A 420 -17.61 -31.56 -6.07
C CYS A 420 -18.88 -30.70 -5.93
N THR A 421 -19.83 -31.20 -5.13
CA THR A 421 -21.06 -30.47 -4.78
C THR A 421 -21.06 -30.17 -3.27
N PRO A 422 -20.41 -29.01 -2.86
CA PRO A 422 -20.32 -28.68 -1.44
C PRO A 422 -21.62 -28.05 -0.93
N ILE A 423 -22.05 -28.45 0.26
CA ILE A 423 -23.08 -27.73 1.02
C ILE A 423 -22.36 -26.78 1.97
N LEU A 424 -22.56 -25.48 1.76
CA LEU A 424 -21.92 -24.43 2.53
C LEU A 424 -22.87 -23.88 3.60
N LYS A 425 -22.31 -23.51 4.76
CA LYS A 425 -22.99 -22.76 5.81
C LYS A 425 -22.24 -21.47 6.07
N LYS A 426 -22.96 -20.34 6.04
CA LYS A 426 -22.41 -19.04 6.42
C LYS A 426 -22.43 -18.92 7.96
N LEU A 427 -21.31 -18.53 8.53
CA LEU A 427 -21.14 -18.22 9.95
C LEU A 427 -21.47 -16.75 10.24
N ASP A 428 -21.59 -16.38 11.51
CA ASP A 428 -21.96 -15.02 11.95
C ASP A 428 -20.95 -13.96 11.54
N ASP A 429 -19.67 -14.33 11.39
CA ASP A 429 -18.59 -13.49 10.91
C ASP A 429 -18.50 -13.39 9.38
N GLY A 430 -19.46 -13.99 8.66
CA GLY A 430 -19.49 -14.02 7.20
C GLY A 430 -18.69 -15.17 6.56
N THR A 431 -17.89 -15.90 7.32
CA THR A 431 -17.11 -17.04 6.84
C THR A 431 -18.02 -18.15 6.32
N LEU A 432 -17.68 -18.73 5.16
CA LEU A 432 -18.34 -19.92 4.64
C LEU A 432 -17.62 -21.17 5.15
N MET A 433 -18.36 -22.09 5.75
CA MET A 433 -17.83 -23.39 6.14
C MET A 433 -18.44 -24.51 5.31
N ILE A 434 -17.66 -25.56 5.05
CA ILE A 434 -18.15 -26.79 4.39
C ILE A 434 -18.87 -27.60 5.44
N LYS A 435 -20.18 -27.79 5.24
CA LYS A 435 -21.03 -28.60 6.08
C LYS A 435 -21.06 -30.04 5.61
N GLU A 436 -21.12 -30.25 4.30
CA GLU A 436 -21.25 -31.58 3.67
C GLU A 436 -20.69 -31.51 2.24
N ILE A 437 -20.28 -32.65 1.69
CA ILE A 437 -19.84 -32.81 0.30
C ILE A 437 -20.57 -34.01 -0.29
N LYS A 438 -21.50 -33.74 -1.20
CA LYS A 438 -22.23 -34.77 -1.94
C LYS A 438 -21.37 -35.46 -2.99
#